data_c1b304fc646bbfd1b756ffa03d11198d
#
_entry.id   c1b304fc646bbfd1b756ffa03d11198d
#
_cell.length_a   1.000
_cell.length_b   1.000
_cell.length_c   1.000
_cell.angle_alpha   90.00
_cell.angle_beta   90.00
_cell.angle_gamma   90.00
#
_symmetry.space_group_name_H-M   'P 1'
#
loop_
_entity.id
_entity.type
_entity.pdbx_description
1 polymer ?
#
loop_
_entity_poly.entity_id
_entity_poly.type
_entity_poly.pdbx_seq_one_letter_code
_entity_poly.pdbx_strand_id
1 'polypeptide(L)'
;MYEQKTNEHINKIKELEKLINQKNNELNNLKTKLINNDSITFINPGERIIAVNFTSPTQEIQFPMACKNTDIISRLEEKLYNEYPKYKDYNTYLTVNGNVIKRFKSLEENGIKNGNSIIVNIYDE
;
A
#
# COMPACT_ATOMS: atom_id res chain seq x y z
N MET A 1 33.68 -21.81 -46.82
CA MET A 1 32.21 -21.81 -46.71
C MET A 1 31.73 -22.31 -45.37
N TYR A 2 32.23 -23.40 -44.85
CA TYR A 2 31.84 -23.89 -43.54
C TYR A 2 32.25 -22.97 -42.40
N GLU A 3 33.40 -22.32 -42.50
CA GLU A 3 33.90 -21.40 -41.47
C GLU A 3 33.07 -20.12 -41.39
N GLN A 4 32.56 -19.62 -42.48
CA GLN A 4 31.71 -18.43 -42.49
C GLN A 4 30.37 -18.68 -41.81
N LYS A 5 29.74 -19.80 -42.07
CA LYS A 5 28.46 -20.16 -41.44
C LYS A 5 28.62 -20.37 -39.94
N THR A 6 29.70 -21.00 -39.54
CA THR A 6 29.99 -21.21 -38.12
C THR A 6 30.23 -19.90 -37.39
N ASN A 7 30.94 -18.96 -38.00
CA ASN A 7 31.17 -17.62 -37.45
C ASN A 7 29.88 -16.80 -37.33
N GLU A 8 29.01 -16.90 -38.32
CA GLU A 8 27.71 -16.22 -38.28
C GLU A 8 26.84 -16.77 -37.13
N HIS A 9 26.84 -18.06 -36.93
CA HIS A 9 26.10 -18.70 -35.83
C HIS A 9 26.65 -18.27 -34.47
N ILE A 10 27.96 -18.26 -34.32
CA ILE A 10 28.62 -17.84 -33.07
C ILE A 10 28.33 -16.38 -32.78
N ASN A 11 28.38 -15.52 -33.76
CA ASN A 11 28.05 -14.10 -33.60
C ASN A 11 26.60 -13.88 -33.20
N LYS A 12 25.68 -14.64 -33.79
CA LYS A 12 24.27 -14.58 -33.46
C LYS A 12 23.99 -15.04 -32.03
N ILE A 13 24.65 -16.09 -31.59
CA ILE A 13 24.53 -16.59 -30.22
C ILE A 13 25.04 -15.54 -29.22
N LYS A 14 26.16 -14.90 -29.51
CA LYS A 14 26.72 -13.85 -28.68
C LYS A 14 25.79 -12.64 -28.58
N GLU A 15 25.16 -12.25 -29.67
CA GLU A 15 24.19 -11.15 -29.67
C GLU A 15 22.95 -11.49 -28.83
N LEU A 16 22.46 -12.71 -28.93
CA LEU A 16 21.33 -13.16 -28.15
C LEU A 16 21.65 -13.23 -26.66
N GLU A 17 22.83 -13.68 -26.31
CA GLU A 17 23.29 -13.69 -24.92
C GLU A 17 23.36 -12.28 -24.33
N LYS A 18 23.85 -11.31 -25.10
CA LYS A 18 23.87 -9.91 -24.68
C LYS A 18 22.48 -9.37 -24.41
N LEU A 19 21.52 -9.69 -25.29
CA LEU A 19 20.13 -9.25 -25.13
C LEU A 19 19.49 -9.86 -23.88
N ILE A 20 19.74 -11.13 -23.63
CA ILE A 20 19.20 -11.82 -22.45
C ILE A 20 19.77 -11.19 -21.18
N ASN A 21 21.06 -10.93 -21.14
CA ASN A 21 21.70 -10.30 -19.99
C ASN A 21 21.18 -8.89 -19.75
N GLN A 22 20.97 -8.10 -20.78
CA GLN A 22 20.41 -6.76 -20.65
C GLN A 22 18.98 -6.78 -20.11
N LYS A 23 18.15 -7.68 -20.61
CA LYS A 23 16.78 -7.82 -20.13
C LYS A 23 16.72 -8.28 -18.66
N ASN A 24 17.59 -9.19 -18.28
CA ASN A 24 17.67 -9.65 -16.91
C ASN A 24 18.09 -8.53 -15.97
N ASN A 25 19.03 -7.69 -16.36
CA ASN A 25 19.46 -6.54 -15.58
C ASN A 25 18.34 -5.51 -15.44
N GLU A 26 17.62 -5.23 -16.52
CA GLU A 26 16.46 -4.32 -16.48
C GLU A 26 15.37 -4.86 -15.56
N LEU A 27 15.09 -6.14 -15.62
CA LEU A 27 14.09 -6.76 -14.76
C LEU A 27 14.48 -6.67 -13.29
N ASN A 28 15.73 -6.92 -12.97
CA ASN A 28 16.24 -6.80 -11.60
C ASN A 28 16.18 -5.35 -11.10
N ASN A 29 16.51 -4.39 -11.96
CA ASN A 29 16.41 -2.96 -11.61
C ASN A 29 14.97 -2.55 -11.34
N LEU A 30 14.02 -3.02 -12.15
CA LEU A 30 12.60 -2.75 -11.95
C LEU A 30 12.10 -3.37 -10.65
N LYS A 31 12.48 -4.60 -10.35
CA LYS A 31 12.12 -5.25 -9.08
C LYS A 31 12.68 -4.49 -7.88
N THR A 32 13.91 -4.05 -7.96
CA THR A 32 14.53 -3.26 -6.89
C THR A 32 13.82 -1.92 -6.70
N LYS A 33 13.46 -1.25 -7.78
CA LYS A 33 12.69 0.00 -7.71
C LYS A 33 11.32 -0.21 -7.08
N LEU A 34 10.61 -1.27 -7.46
CA LEU A 34 9.30 -1.58 -6.88
C LEU A 34 9.38 -1.86 -5.39
N ILE A 35 10.36 -2.63 -4.95
CA ILE A 35 10.56 -2.94 -3.54
C ILE A 35 10.90 -1.67 -2.75
N ASN A 36 11.75 -0.82 -3.29
CA ASN A 36 12.13 0.44 -2.64
C ASN A 36 10.95 1.42 -2.58
N ASN A 37 10.12 1.46 -3.62
CA ASN A 37 8.95 2.33 -3.64
C ASN A 37 7.90 1.89 -2.63
N ASP A 38 7.72 0.59 -2.43
CA ASP A 38 6.71 0.08 -1.51
C ASP A 38 7.12 0.22 -0.05
N SER A 39 8.42 0.19 0.28
CA SER A 39 8.84 0.05 1.66
C SER A 39 9.53 1.26 2.26
N ILE A 40 10.30 2.04 1.50
CA ILE A 40 11.21 3.00 2.12
C ILE A 40 11.09 4.41 1.54
N THR A 41 10.78 4.54 0.27
CA THR A 41 10.88 5.80 -0.47
C THR A 41 9.88 6.86 -0.04
N PHE A 42 8.77 6.47 0.60
CA PHE A 42 7.70 7.38 0.99
C PHE A 42 7.66 7.70 2.48
N ILE A 43 8.66 7.25 3.24
CA ILE A 43 8.73 7.52 4.67
C ILE A 43 9.71 8.66 4.89
N ASN A 44 9.17 9.79 5.33
CA ASN A 44 9.98 10.94 5.73
C ASN A 44 10.45 10.78 7.18
N PRO A 45 11.45 11.54 7.62
CA PRO A 45 11.87 11.50 9.03
C PRO A 45 10.68 11.79 9.95
N GLY A 46 10.48 10.94 10.95
CA GLY A 46 9.35 11.05 11.88
C GLY A 46 8.09 10.32 11.44
N GLU A 47 8.02 9.84 10.21
CA GLU A 47 6.91 9.01 9.76
C GLU A 47 7.19 7.54 10.02
N ARG A 48 6.14 6.80 10.35
CA ARG A 48 6.21 5.35 10.58
C ARG A 48 5.04 4.68 9.91
N ILE A 49 5.25 3.46 9.44
CA ILE A 49 4.16 2.63 8.95
C ILE A 49 3.52 1.94 10.15
N ILE A 50 2.22 2.10 10.27
CA ILE A 50 1.44 1.44 11.31
C ILE A 50 0.32 0.66 10.68
N ALA A 51 -0.13 -0.39 11.36
CA ALA A 51 -1.28 -1.17 10.95
C ALA A 51 -2.46 -0.82 11.85
N VAL A 52 -3.60 -0.54 11.25
CA VAL A 52 -4.85 -0.33 11.96
C VAL A 52 -5.91 -1.25 11.39
N ASN A 53 -6.90 -1.59 12.19
CA ASN A 53 -7.99 -2.44 11.76
C ASN A 53 -9.31 -1.69 11.90
N PHE A 54 -10.02 -1.51 10.78
CA PHE A 54 -11.35 -0.93 10.79
C PHE A 54 -12.37 -2.02 11.04
N THR A 55 -13.15 -1.86 12.06
CA THR A 55 -14.23 -2.80 12.42
C THR A 55 -15.53 -2.04 12.65
N SER A 56 -16.64 -2.77 12.68
CA SER A 56 -17.93 -2.21 13.08
C SER A 56 -18.50 -3.01 14.24
N PRO A 57 -19.42 -2.42 15.05
CA PRO A 57 -20.05 -3.17 16.14
C PRO A 57 -20.77 -4.43 15.70
N THR A 58 -21.29 -4.43 14.47
CA THR A 58 -21.94 -5.59 13.86
C THR A 58 -20.96 -6.59 13.25
N GLN A 59 -19.69 -6.24 13.22
CA GLN A 59 -18.62 -7.02 12.58
C GLN A 59 -18.77 -7.18 11.06
N GLU A 60 -19.59 -6.35 10.43
CA GLU A 60 -19.70 -6.30 8.98
C GLU A 60 -18.45 -5.75 8.34
N ILE A 61 -17.76 -4.84 9.01
CA ILE A 61 -16.49 -4.30 8.57
C ILE A 61 -15.37 -5.01 9.29
N GLN A 62 -14.47 -5.58 8.53
CA GLN A 62 -13.20 -6.09 9.01
C GLN A 62 -12.17 -5.77 7.93
N PHE A 63 -11.51 -4.64 8.09
CA PHE A 63 -10.61 -4.12 7.05
C PHE A 63 -9.30 -3.69 7.69
N PRO A 64 -8.29 -4.57 7.71
CA PRO A 64 -6.96 -4.18 8.16
C PRO A 64 -6.28 -3.31 7.11
N MET A 65 -5.58 -2.29 7.53
CA MET A 65 -4.95 -1.35 6.63
C MET A 65 -3.58 -0.94 7.15
N ALA A 66 -2.58 -0.99 6.27
CA ALA A 66 -1.27 -0.43 6.55
C ALA A 66 -1.27 1.03 6.09
N CYS A 67 -0.82 1.93 6.95
CA CYS A 67 -0.82 3.36 6.67
C CYS A 67 0.33 4.03 7.41
N LYS A 68 0.52 5.31 7.15
CA LYS A 68 1.51 6.11 7.87
C LYS A 68 0.85 6.81 9.05
N ASN A 69 1.61 7.00 10.12
CA ASN A 69 1.13 7.73 11.29
C ASN A 69 0.69 9.16 10.95
N THR A 70 1.20 9.73 9.87
CA THR A 70 0.86 11.09 9.40
C THR A 70 -0.32 11.11 8.43
N ASP A 71 -0.85 9.96 8.04
CA ASP A 71 -2.00 9.90 7.16
C ASP A 71 -3.24 10.49 7.82
N ILE A 72 -4.03 11.21 7.03
CA ILE A 72 -5.27 11.81 7.51
C ILE A 72 -6.39 10.77 7.46
N ILE A 73 -7.19 10.73 8.52
CA ILE A 73 -8.25 9.73 8.68
C ILE A 73 -9.22 9.72 7.49
N SER A 74 -9.60 10.89 6.98
CA SER A 74 -10.55 10.97 5.88
C SER A 74 -10.08 10.23 4.62
N ARG A 75 -8.78 10.22 4.38
CA ARG A 75 -8.22 9.48 3.25
C ARG A 75 -8.33 7.97 3.44
N LEU A 76 -8.16 7.51 4.67
CA LEU A 76 -8.33 6.10 5.01
C LEU A 76 -9.80 5.70 4.91
N GLU A 77 -10.70 6.59 5.32
CA GLU A 77 -12.14 6.36 5.17
C GLU A 77 -12.56 6.21 3.71
N GLU A 78 -11.97 6.98 2.81
CA GLU A 78 -12.26 6.83 1.38
C GLU A 78 -11.95 5.42 0.89
N LYS A 79 -10.81 4.89 1.29
CA LYS A 79 -10.42 3.51 0.94
C LYS A 79 -11.36 2.49 1.56
N LEU A 80 -11.73 2.72 2.82
CA LEU A 80 -12.66 1.85 3.55
C LEU A 80 -14.03 1.81 2.86
N TYR A 81 -14.58 2.97 2.52
CA TYR A 81 -15.91 3.04 1.90
C TYR A 81 -15.90 2.60 0.45
N ASN A 82 -14.77 2.56 -0.22
CA ASN A 82 -14.65 1.92 -1.53
C ASN A 82 -14.79 0.40 -1.43
N GLU A 83 -14.32 -0.19 -0.32
CA GLU A 83 -14.51 -1.62 -0.06
C GLU A 83 -15.91 -1.94 0.48
N TYR A 84 -16.51 -1.00 1.22
CA TYR A 84 -17.83 -1.15 1.82
C TYR A 84 -18.75 -0.01 1.38
N PRO A 85 -19.18 0.00 0.10
CA PRO A 85 -19.89 1.15 -0.47
C PRO A 85 -21.20 1.53 0.22
N LYS A 86 -21.83 0.58 0.89
CA LYS A 86 -23.09 0.83 1.59
C LYS A 86 -22.93 1.87 2.71
N TYR A 87 -21.73 1.98 3.26
CA TYR A 87 -21.46 2.94 4.34
C TYR A 87 -21.32 4.39 3.85
N LYS A 88 -21.21 4.60 2.54
CA LYS A 88 -21.21 5.96 1.97
C LYS A 88 -22.53 6.67 2.19
N ASP A 89 -23.61 5.92 2.28
CA ASP A 89 -24.96 6.47 2.44
C ASP A 89 -25.34 6.70 3.91
N TYR A 90 -24.52 6.25 4.84
CA TYR A 90 -24.77 6.40 6.26
C TYR A 90 -23.94 7.53 6.86
N ASN A 91 -24.51 8.20 7.85
CA ASN A 91 -23.74 9.10 8.69
C ASN A 91 -22.95 8.27 9.68
N THR A 92 -21.63 8.29 9.55
CA THR A 92 -20.75 7.49 10.36
C THR A 92 -19.81 8.35 11.18
N TYR A 93 -19.35 7.82 12.29
CA TYR A 93 -18.27 8.40 13.06
C TYR A 93 -17.34 7.28 13.50
N LEU A 94 -16.06 7.63 13.68
CA LEU A 94 -15.04 6.66 14.04
C LEU A 94 -14.62 6.87 15.48
N THR A 95 -14.36 5.77 16.17
CA THR A 95 -13.84 5.80 17.55
C THR A 95 -12.63 4.89 17.67
N VAL A 96 -11.73 5.25 18.56
CA VAL A 96 -10.61 4.41 18.98
C VAL A 96 -10.46 4.54 20.50
N ASN A 97 -10.38 3.41 21.16
CA ASN A 97 -10.27 3.36 22.64
C ASN A 97 -11.38 4.17 23.34
N GLY A 98 -12.58 4.21 22.74
CA GLY A 98 -13.71 4.94 23.29
C GLY A 98 -13.77 6.43 22.96
N ASN A 99 -12.78 6.96 22.27
CA ASN A 99 -12.71 8.37 21.91
C ASN A 99 -13.10 8.58 20.45
N VAL A 100 -13.87 9.63 20.19
CA VAL A 100 -14.27 9.97 18.82
C VAL A 100 -13.06 10.51 18.06
N ILE A 101 -12.84 9.99 16.86
CA ILE A 101 -11.73 10.37 16.00
C ILE A 101 -12.08 11.64 15.23
N LYS A 102 -11.12 12.54 15.13
CA LYS A 102 -11.22 13.74 14.30
C LYS A 102 -10.78 13.38 12.87
N ARG A 103 -11.74 13.36 11.95
CA ARG A 103 -11.54 12.90 10.56
C ARG A 103 -10.49 13.67 9.78
N PHE A 104 -10.36 14.94 10.06
CA PHE A 104 -9.46 15.81 9.30
C PHE A 104 -8.08 15.96 9.95
N LYS A 105 -7.83 15.16 10.96
CA LYS A 105 -6.54 15.06 11.63
C LYS A 105 -5.85 13.76 11.26
N SER A 106 -4.55 13.69 11.50
CA SER A 106 -3.78 12.49 11.22
C SER A 106 -4.02 11.41 12.29
N LEU A 107 -3.52 10.20 11.99
CA LEU A 107 -3.56 9.10 12.96
C LEU A 107 -2.81 9.49 14.25
N GLU A 108 -1.64 10.08 14.10
CA GLU A 108 -0.82 10.52 15.22
C GLU A 108 -1.52 11.58 16.06
N GLU A 109 -2.14 12.56 15.43
CA GLU A 109 -2.88 13.61 16.11
C GLU A 109 -4.08 13.08 16.88
N ASN A 110 -4.64 11.95 16.45
CA ASN A 110 -5.72 11.26 17.14
C ASN A 110 -5.23 10.26 18.19
N GLY A 111 -3.92 10.13 18.38
CA GLY A 111 -3.36 9.19 19.31
C GLY A 111 -3.45 7.73 18.89
N ILE A 112 -3.62 7.47 17.62
CA ILE A 112 -3.74 6.12 17.08
C ILE A 112 -2.36 5.52 16.91
N LYS A 113 -2.19 4.30 17.41
CA LYS A 113 -0.91 3.59 17.40
C LYS A 113 -1.03 2.30 16.59
N ASN A 114 0.12 1.72 16.28
CA ASN A 114 0.19 0.44 15.60
C ASN A 114 -0.63 -0.63 16.33
N GLY A 115 -1.47 -1.33 15.59
CA GLY A 115 -2.30 -2.40 16.14
C GLY A 115 -3.63 -1.94 16.71
N ASN A 116 -3.93 -0.64 16.70
CA ASN A 116 -5.21 -0.16 17.19
C ASN A 116 -6.36 -0.58 16.27
N SER A 117 -7.53 -0.80 16.89
CA SER A 117 -8.77 -1.03 16.14
C SER A 117 -9.59 0.25 16.13
N ILE A 118 -9.99 0.65 14.93
CA ILE A 118 -10.86 1.81 14.72
C ILE A 118 -12.27 1.29 14.49
N ILE A 119 -13.21 1.75 15.29
CA ILE A 119 -14.59 1.29 15.20
C ILE A 119 -15.39 2.27 14.38
N VAL A 120 -16.03 1.75 13.32
CA VAL A 120 -16.92 2.53 12.47
C VAL A 120 -18.33 2.42 13.02
N ASN A 121 -18.86 3.53 13.52
CA ASN A 121 -20.18 3.60 14.12
C ASN A 121 -21.12 4.34 13.19
N ILE A 122 -22.41 4.00 13.25
CA ILE A 122 -23.44 4.69 12.50
C ILE A 122 -24.25 5.54 13.50
N TYR A 123 -24.50 6.80 13.13
CA TYR A 123 -25.36 7.65 13.95
C TYR A 123 -26.78 7.13 13.90
N ASP A 124 -27.39 6.99 15.05
CA ASP A 124 -28.81 6.69 15.14
C ASP A 124 -29.61 7.93 14.73
N GLU A 125 -30.60 7.74 13.88
CA GLU A 125 -31.49 8.80 13.48
C GLU A 125 -32.54 9.08 14.55
#